data_a6f58c52b2db7c1750c31f6a36974ed7
#
_entry.id   a6f58c52b2db7c1750c31f6a36974ed7
#
_cell.length_a   1.000
_cell.length_b   1.000
_cell.length_c   1.000
_cell.angle_alpha   90.00
_cell.angle_beta   90.00
_cell.angle_gamma   90.00
#
_symmetry.space_group_name_H-M   'P 1'
#
loop_
_entity.id
_entity.type
_entity.pdbx_description
1 polymer ?
#
loop_
_entity_poly.entity_id
_entity_poly.type
_entity_poly.pdbx_seq_one_letter_code
_entity_poly.pdbx_strand_id
1 'polypeptide(L)'
;MKLLSAALVVSLCGVAVAGPPANKPGKQKPKVTEAAKDPKKLGAQARVSFARAGELRLARDLDLIAKAPRQRVEPLSIEEETAVNIQKLLRSPLLRRGVTGIHVADARTGLALFSVNAEDALNPASNVKLISTATALELLGPGFRYPTRILGPEPVGGVVKGDIYLLGSYDPTLSIHDFEDIAMTMAMRGITSVEGNIVVGADPTRDGVYRAIIPVSITAGEPGAPPTVITPPNFDLLSVKVTATTSKQPRRHRLTYQADVIKNEAGIPRIELTIGGTIGKDRQVEYPLWTRQRTATAAYSLIAALRAREITLTGDMKIMELGDYVGESVGKGSLPVELGRHESEPASEIAARVNKQSVNWLADRLVMTAAGLSRREPPSMAVAVDAMYMWLERSTKLTKDALVIDTGSGLSYRTQIRPLDLVSIVRSAGGFGSETTSEVSKAWLHSLAIGGTDGTLRHRFRSADLRGHIVGKTGSLRNVIALSGILDVDPSRPLAFSIITNTDKPLQKRQVRAAHAQVIAEVCKYLAKTSHAISAIPLPTPAPAPTPIDIVSEEAEETGPESEPEQALDVETANHE
;
A
#
# COMPACT_ATOMS: atom_id res chain seq x y z
N MET A 1 28.89 -27.26 45.47
CA MET A 1 29.33 -28.40 44.65
C MET A 1 29.25 -27.94 43.20
N LYS A 2 30.34 -27.38 42.64
CA LYS A 2 31.45 -27.99 41.93
C LYS A 2 30.99 -29.02 40.87
N LEU A 3 31.13 -28.72 39.61
CA LEU A 3 32.10 -29.12 38.58
C LEU A 3 31.33 -29.22 37.27
N LEU A 4 31.76 -29.05 36.04
CA LEU A 4 33.00 -28.69 35.32
C LEU A 4 32.60 -28.59 33.83
N SER A 5 33.00 -27.58 33.19
CA SER A 5 33.79 -27.40 31.96
C SER A 5 34.12 -28.64 31.11
N ALA A 6 33.90 -28.53 29.82
CA ALA A 6 34.84 -29.01 28.82
C ALA A 6 34.68 -28.26 27.49
N ALA A 7 35.67 -27.45 27.16
CA ALA A 7 35.97 -26.93 25.83
C ALA A 7 36.68 -28.00 25.04
N LEU A 8 36.39 -28.09 23.72
CA LEU A 8 37.25 -28.81 22.79
C LEU A 8 37.66 -27.88 21.64
N VAL A 9 38.91 -27.46 21.70
CA VAL A 9 39.69 -26.83 20.64
C VAL A 9 40.28 -27.95 19.76
N VAL A 10 40.14 -27.91 18.46
CA VAL A 10 41.02 -28.60 17.53
C VAL A 10 41.54 -27.61 16.51
N SER A 11 42.87 -27.48 16.56
CA SER A 11 43.74 -26.67 15.72
C SER A 11 44.46 -27.57 14.71
N LEU A 12 44.99 -26.93 13.62
CA LEU A 12 46.05 -27.33 12.72
C LEU A 12 45.60 -28.09 11.45
N CYS A 13 46.05 -27.75 10.25
CA CYS A 13 47.36 -27.37 9.77
C CYS A 13 47.27 -26.64 8.43
N GLY A 14 48.14 -25.67 8.23
CA GLY A 14 48.33 -24.98 6.98
C GLY A 14 49.26 -25.75 6.01
N VAL A 15 49.06 -25.48 4.74
CA VAL A 15 50.07 -25.63 3.71
C VAL A 15 50.07 -24.37 2.86
N ALA A 16 51.16 -23.64 2.88
CA ALA A 16 51.44 -22.50 2.03
C ALA A 16 51.94 -23.00 0.67
N VAL A 17 51.31 -22.50 -0.42
CA VAL A 17 51.93 -22.56 -1.75
C VAL A 17 51.92 -21.15 -2.33
N ALA A 18 53.10 -20.72 -2.75
CA ALA A 18 53.44 -19.41 -3.26
C ALA A 18 52.68 -19.05 -4.54
N GLY A 19 52.19 -17.79 -4.62
CA GLY A 19 51.65 -17.22 -5.83
C GLY A 19 52.67 -16.47 -6.67
N PRO A 20 52.45 -16.29 -7.95
CA PRO A 20 53.14 -15.28 -8.78
C PRO A 20 52.34 -13.95 -8.85
N PRO A 21 52.92 -12.85 -9.39
CA PRO A 21 52.70 -11.51 -8.93
C PRO A 21 51.47 -10.79 -9.53
N ALA A 22 51.04 -9.77 -8.81
CA ALA A 22 49.92 -8.88 -9.12
C ALA A 22 50.05 -8.19 -10.48
N ASN A 23 48.98 -8.28 -11.29
CA ASN A 23 48.73 -7.40 -12.41
C ASN A 23 47.54 -6.50 -12.09
N LYS A 24 47.68 -5.18 -12.34
CA LYS A 24 46.70 -4.12 -12.09
C LYS A 24 45.41 -4.40 -12.85
N PRO A 25 44.21 -4.19 -12.25
CA PRO A 25 42.95 -4.33 -12.96
C PRO A 25 42.71 -3.15 -13.89
N GLY A 26 42.73 -3.43 -15.18
CA GLY A 26 42.21 -2.54 -16.20
C GLY A 26 40.68 -2.43 -16.08
N LYS A 27 40.17 -1.22 -16.17
CA LYS A 27 38.72 -0.90 -16.23
C LYS A 27 38.12 -1.56 -17.48
N GLN A 28 37.57 -2.76 -17.37
CA GLN A 28 36.65 -3.30 -18.36
C GLN A 28 35.21 -3.02 -17.91
N LYS A 29 34.53 -2.15 -18.67
CA LYS A 29 33.07 -2.03 -18.64
C LYS A 29 32.50 -3.38 -19.09
N PRO A 30 31.45 -3.91 -18.42
CA PRO A 30 30.82 -5.11 -18.92
C PRO A 30 30.18 -4.80 -20.29
N LYS A 31 30.53 -5.58 -21.28
CA LYS A 31 29.86 -5.59 -22.59
C LYS A 31 28.42 -6.08 -22.34
N VAL A 32 27.47 -5.18 -22.37
CA VAL A 32 26.06 -5.51 -22.55
C VAL A 32 25.96 -6.17 -23.93
N THR A 33 25.55 -7.42 -23.95
CA THR A 33 25.30 -8.16 -25.17
C THR A 33 24.24 -7.43 -26.00
N GLU A 34 24.52 -7.23 -27.27
CA GLU A 34 23.79 -6.43 -28.25
C GLU A 34 22.37 -6.93 -28.60
N ALA A 35 21.90 -7.98 -27.93
CA ALA A 35 20.58 -8.59 -28.14
C ALA A 35 19.39 -7.79 -27.60
N ALA A 36 19.63 -6.71 -26.80
CA ALA A 36 18.58 -5.92 -26.16
C ALA A 36 18.19 -4.63 -26.90
N LYS A 37 18.69 -4.38 -28.10
CA LYS A 37 18.55 -3.06 -28.75
C LYS A 37 17.55 -2.95 -29.89
N ASP A 38 16.79 -3.98 -30.23
CA ASP A 38 15.83 -3.89 -31.34
C ASP A 38 14.38 -4.19 -30.89
N PRO A 39 13.63 -3.15 -30.43
CA PRO A 39 12.23 -3.31 -30.02
C PRO A 39 11.30 -3.80 -31.16
N LYS A 40 11.77 -3.72 -32.43
CA LYS A 40 10.98 -4.17 -33.59
C LYS A 40 10.96 -5.69 -33.74
N LYS A 41 11.91 -6.41 -33.12
CA LYS A 41 11.95 -7.88 -33.19
C LYS A 41 11.12 -8.58 -32.10
N LEU A 42 10.82 -7.91 -30.97
CA LEU A 42 10.01 -8.51 -29.89
C LEU A 42 8.51 -8.60 -30.24
N GLY A 43 7.99 -7.75 -31.11
CA GLY A 43 6.57 -7.76 -31.49
C GLY A 43 6.14 -8.90 -32.42
N ALA A 44 7.07 -9.73 -32.90
CA ALA A 44 6.76 -10.74 -33.94
C ALA A 44 6.56 -12.16 -33.38
N GLN A 45 6.75 -12.41 -32.08
CA GLN A 45 6.74 -13.78 -31.52
C GLN A 45 5.93 -13.95 -30.24
N ALA A 46 4.82 -13.23 -30.06
CA ALA A 46 3.87 -13.58 -28.99
C ALA A 46 3.29 -14.97 -29.28
N ARG A 47 3.72 -15.97 -28.52
CA ARG A 47 3.15 -17.32 -28.60
C ARG A 47 1.92 -17.37 -27.70
N VAL A 48 0.78 -17.69 -28.29
CA VAL A 48 -0.47 -17.92 -27.55
C VAL A 48 -0.61 -19.42 -27.33
N SER A 49 -0.73 -19.85 -26.09
CA SER A 49 -1.00 -21.24 -25.74
C SER A 49 -2.31 -21.35 -24.94
N PHE A 50 -3.13 -22.30 -25.32
CA PHE A 50 -4.27 -22.74 -24.55
C PHE A 50 -3.92 -24.07 -23.87
N ALA A 51 -4.14 -24.16 -22.56
CA ALA A 51 -4.07 -25.40 -21.85
C ALA A 51 -5.51 -25.96 -21.71
N ARG A 52 -5.71 -27.16 -22.07
CA ARG A 52 -6.90 -27.95 -21.76
C ARG A 52 -6.83 -28.43 -20.31
N ALA A 53 -7.94 -28.77 -19.68
CA ALA A 53 -7.92 -29.94 -18.87
C ALA A 53 -7.43 -31.13 -19.71
N GLY A 54 -6.72 -30.75 -20.65
CA GLY A 54 -5.94 -31.23 -21.67
C GLY A 54 -5.54 -30.08 -22.59
N GLU A 55 -4.31 -29.94 -22.90
CA GLU A 55 -3.70 -28.85 -23.65
C GLU A 55 -4.30 -28.63 -25.04
N LEU A 56 -4.77 -27.43 -25.32
CA LEU A 56 -5.04 -26.95 -26.68
C LEU A 56 -3.79 -26.27 -27.23
N ARG A 57 -3.13 -26.95 -28.17
CA ARG A 57 -2.07 -26.34 -28.97
C ARG A 57 -2.69 -25.73 -30.21
N LEU A 58 -2.79 -24.42 -30.26
CA LEU A 58 -3.11 -23.75 -31.50
C LEU A 58 -1.98 -23.87 -32.51
N ALA A 59 -2.35 -24.20 -33.76
CA ALA A 59 -1.43 -24.36 -34.86
C ALA A 59 -0.52 -23.14 -35.05
N ARG A 60 0.72 -23.40 -35.38
CA ARG A 60 1.89 -22.49 -35.31
C ARG A 60 1.81 -21.22 -36.19
N ASP A 61 0.90 -21.13 -37.16
CA ASP A 61 0.90 -20.00 -38.07
C ASP A 61 -0.53 -19.64 -38.51
N LEU A 62 -1.04 -18.55 -37.99
CA LEU A 62 -2.26 -17.93 -38.54
C LEU A 62 -2.09 -17.42 -39.96
N ASP A 63 -0.86 -17.22 -40.47
CA ASP A 63 -0.57 -16.93 -41.86
C ASP A 63 -0.78 -18.14 -42.77
N LEU A 64 -0.71 -19.36 -42.25
CA LEU A 64 -1.08 -20.57 -43.01
C LEU A 64 -2.59 -20.68 -43.22
N ILE A 65 -3.42 -20.27 -42.27
CA ILE A 65 -4.88 -20.26 -42.38
C ILE A 65 -5.34 -19.23 -43.42
N ALA A 66 -4.63 -18.10 -43.55
CA ALA A 66 -4.95 -17.06 -44.53
C ALA A 66 -4.55 -17.45 -46.00
N LYS A 67 -3.72 -18.47 -46.18
CA LYS A 67 -3.19 -18.91 -47.48
C LYS A 67 -3.68 -20.27 -47.95
N ALA A 68 -4.47 -20.98 -47.12
CA ALA A 68 -5.02 -22.28 -47.51
C ALA A 68 -6.12 -22.12 -48.56
N PRO A 69 -6.17 -23.00 -49.60
CA PRO A 69 -7.27 -23.01 -50.55
C PRO A 69 -8.59 -23.23 -49.80
N ARG A 70 -9.69 -22.60 -50.28
CA ARG A 70 -11.03 -22.64 -49.70
C ARG A 70 -11.56 -24.09 -49.56
N GLN A 71 -10.96 -24.88 -48.67
CA GLN A 71 -11.59 -26.04 -48.11
C GLN A 71 -12.67 -25.57 -47.13
N ARG A 72 -13.76 -26.28 -47.04
CA ARG A 72 -14.85 -26.06 -46.07
C ARG A 72 -14.19 -25.83 -44.71
N VAL A 73 -14.10 -24.57 -44.28
CA VAL A 73 -13.54 -24.21 -42.98
C VAL A 73 -14.52 -24.73 -41.96
N GLU A 74 -14.15 -25.77 -41.22
CA GLU A 74 -14.92 -26.19 -40.06
C GLU A 74 -15.02 -24.99 -39.11
N PRO A 75 -16.18 -24.78 -38.48
CA PRO A 75 -16.31 -23.70 -37.50
C PRO A 75 -15.26 -23.87 -36.40
N LEU A 76 -14.55 -22.78 -36.08
CA LEU A 76 -13.57 -22.78 -34.99
C LEU A 76 -14.22 -23.30 -33.71
N SER A 77 -13.47 -24.05 -32.93
CA SER A 77 -13.91 -24.39 -31.55
C SER A 77 -14.06 -23.10 -30.72
N ILE A 78 -14.81 -23.17 -29.64
CA ILE A 78 -15.03 -22.01 -28.74
C ILE A 78 -13.68 -21.47 -28.23
N GLU A 79 -12.74 -22.36 -27.95
CA GLU A 79 -11.40 -22.05 -27.52
C GLU A 79 -10.60 -21.28 -28.60
N GLU A 80 -10.65 -21.79 -29.84
CA GLU A 80 -9.97 -21.16 -30.96
C GLU A 80 -10.57 -19.81 -31.31
N GLU A 81 -11.88 -19.67 -31.28
CA GLU A 81 -12.58 -18.39 -31.47
C GLU A 81 -12.12 -17.36 -30.41
N THR A 82 -12.08 -17.78 -29.15
CA THR A 82 -11.65 -16.92 -28.03
C THR A 82 -10.19 -16.49 -28.18
N ALA A 83 -9.32 -17.43 -28.55
CA ALA A 83 -7.91 -17.15 -28.80
C ALA A 83 -7.71 -16.14 -29.94
N VAL A 84 -8.40 -16.32 -31.05
CA VAL A 84 -8.35 -15.40 -32.20
C VAL A 84 -8.82 -14.01 -31.78
N ASN A 85 -9.89 -13.89 -31.03
CA ASN A 85 -10.41 -12.61 -30.56
C ASN A 85 -9.42 -11.89 -29.64
N ILE A 86 -8.82 -12.59 -28.68
CA ILE A 86 -7.80 -12.02 -27.79
C ILE A 86 -6.57 -11.60 -28.61
N GLN A 87 -6.11 -12.41 -29.55
CA GLN A 87 -4.99 -12.03 -30.43
C GLN A 87 -5.27 -10.76 -31.25
N LYS A 88 -6.49 -10.59 -31.78
CA LYS A 88 -6.87 -9.35 -32.46
C LYS A 88 -6.73 -8.13 -31.54
N LEU A 89 -7.16 -8.26 -30.30
CA LEU A 89 -7.02 -7.19 -29.30
C LEU A 89 -5.55 -6.87 -29.02
N LEU A 90 -4.69 -7.88 -28.85
CA LEU A 90 -3.25 -7.71 -28.61
C LEU A 90 -2.50 -7.09 -29.80
N ARG A 91 -2.95 -7.37 -31.04
CA ARG A 91 -2.40 -6.76 -32.25
C ARG A 91 -2.86 -5.32 -32.48
N SER A 92 -3.77 -4.80 -31.66
CA SER A 92 -4.20 -3.41 -31.76
C SER A 92 -3.01 -2.44 -31.67
N PRO A 93 -3.01 -1.31 -32.39
CA PRO A 93 -1.92 -0.33 -32.34
C PRO A 93 -1.60 0.15 -30.91
N LEU A 94 -2.57 0.03 -30.03
CA LEU A 94 -2.49 0.44 -28.65
C LEU A 94 -1.62 -0.50 -27.80
N LEU A 95 -1.86 -1.81 -27.86
CA LEU A 95 -1.13 -2.81 -27.09
C LEU A 95 0.19 -3.21 -27.74
N ARG A 96 0.29 -3.09 -29.08
CA ARG A 96 1.50 -3.40 -29.85
C ARG A 96 2.70 -2.47 -29.55
N ARG A 97 2.47 -1.34 -28.87
CA ARG A 97 3.55 -0.38 -28.50
C ARG A 97 4.40 -0.81 -27.33
N GLY A 98 4.06 -1.91 -26.68
CA GLY A 98 4.77 -2.44 -25.52
C GLY A 98 4.63 -3.94 -25.40
N VAL A 99 5.01 -4.47 -24.27
CA VAL A 99 4.84 -5.87 -23.91
C VAL A 99 3.56 -6.01 -23.08
N THR A 100 2.66 -6.88 -23.52
CA THR A 100 1.49 -7.28 -22.73
C THR A 100 1.63 -8.74 -22.36
N GLY A 101 1.70 -9.01 -21.06
CA GLY A 101 1.70 -10.35 -20.50
C GLY A 101 0.33 -10.68 -19.91
N ILE A 102 -0.16 -11.89 -20.20
CA ILE A 102 -1.45 -12.41 -19.73
C ILE A 102 -1.26 -13.82 -19.23
N HIS A 103 -1.83 -14.12 -18.08
CA HIS A 103 -2.02 -15.50 -17.62
C HIS A 103 -3.40 -15.65 -16.99
N VAL A 104 -4.10 -16.69 -17.38
CA VAL A 104 -5.40 -17.08 -16.83
C VAL A 104 -5.33 -18.56 -16.52
N ALA A 105 -5.70 -18.94 -15.31
CA ALA A 105 -5.70 -20.32 -14.86
C ALA A 105 -6.95 -20.62 -14.02
N ASP A 106 -7.34 -21.86 -13.99
CA ASP A 106 -8.32 -22.35 -13.01
C ASP A 106 -7.79 -22.05 -11.59
N ALA A 107 -8.58 -21.33 -10.79
CA ALA A 107 -8.12 -20.89 -9.48
C ALA A 107 -7.85 -22.06 -8.52
N ARG A 108 -8.60 -23.14 -8.59
CA ARG A 108 -8.47 -24.28 -7.68
C ARG A 108 -7.32 -25.20 -8.08
N THR A 109 -7.25 -25.59 -9.33
CA THR A 109 -6.26 -26.55 -9.83
C THR A 109 -4.93 -25.89 -10.25
N GLY A 110 -4.97 -24.64 -10.67
CA GLY A 110 -3.83 -23.94 -11.26
C GLY A 110 -3.56 -24.30 -12.70
N LEU A 111 -4.41 -25.10 -13.33
CA LEU A 111 -4.27 -25.43 -14.74
C LEU A 111 -4.44 -24.20 -15.60
N ALA A 112 -3.44 -23.92 -16.42
CA ALA A 112 -3.45 -22.78 -17.32
C ALA A 112 -4.55 -22.94 -18.38
N LEU A 113 -5.38 -21.91 -18.52
CA LEU A 113 -6.40 -21.83 -19.56
C LEU A 113 -5.90 -21.02 -20.75
N PHE A 114 -5.23 -19.88 -20.48
CA PHE A 114 -4.76 -18.97 -21.51
C PHE A 114 -3.47 -18.26 -21.05
N SER A 115 -2.47 -18.17 -21.92
CA SER A 115 -1.19 -17.52 -21.63
C SER A 115 -0.62 -16.81 -22.85
N VAL A 116 -0.16 -15.58 -22.63
CA VAL A 116 0.63 -14.79 -23.60
C VAL A 116 1.71 -14.06 -22.85
N ASN A 117 2.97 -14.24 -23.21
CA ASN A 117 4.12 -13.61 -22.53
C ASN A 117 4.03 -13.74 -21.00
N ALA A 118 3.50 -14.87 -20.50
CA ALA A 118 3.21 -15.07 -19.10
C ALA A 118 4.48 -15.22 -18.24
N GLU A 119 5.61 -15.58 -18.88
CA GLU A 119 6.93 -15.74 -18.26
C GLU A 119 7.79 -14.46 -18.34
N ASP A 120 7.32 -13.43 -19.04
CA ASP A 120 8.03 -12.15 -19.09
C ASP A 120 7.92 -11.44 -17.73
N ALA A 121 9.07 -11.05 -17.18
CA ALA A 121 9.13 -10.25 -15.98
C ALA A 121 8.71 -8.81 -16.29
N LEU A 122 7.55 -8.40 -15.80
CA LEU A 122 6.94 -7.10 -16.05
C LEU A 122 6.74 -6.34 -14.75
N ASN A 123 6.73 -5.01 -14.83
CA ASN A 123 6.36 -4.20 -13.69
C ASN A 123 4.84 -4.29 -13.45
N PRO A 124 4.38 -4.75 -12.29
CA PRO A 124 2.97 -4.93 -12.00
C PRO A 124 2.32 -3.69 -11.36
N ALA A 125 3.10 -2.63 -11.13
CA ALA A 125 2.67 -1.46 -10.36
C ALA A 125 2.00 -1.88 -9.02
N SER A 126 0.87 -1.26 -8.67
CA SER A 126 0.17 -1.52 -7.41
C SER A 126 -0.39 -2.94 -7.23
N ASN A 127 -0.17 -3.87 -8.17
CA ASN A 127 -0.50 -5.28 -7.92
C ASN A 127 0.45 -5.92 -6.88
N VAL A 128 1.58 -5.28 -6.53
CA VAL A 128 2.38 -5.63 -5.34
C VAL A 128 1.56 -5.64 -4.07
N LYS A 129 0.54 -4.78 -3.98
CA LYS A 129 -0.37 -4.72 -2.81
C LYS A 129 -1.10 -6.02 -2.53
N LEU A 130 -1.26 -6.90 -3.53
CA LEU A 130 -1.76 -8.26 -3.34
C LEU A 130 -0.88 -9.05 -2.38
N ILE A 131 0.46 -8.89 -2.50
CA ILE A 131 1.44 -9.55 -1.65
C ILE A 131 1.49 -8.88 -0.28
N SER A 132 1.59 -7.54 -0.24
CA SER A 132 1.71 -6.78 1.01
C SER A 132 0.53 -7.02 1.95
N THR A 133 -0.70 -7.02 1.40
CA THR A 133 -1.90 -7.23 2.21
C THR A 133 -2.06 -8.68 2.64
N ALA A 134 -1.69 -9.66 1.79
CA ALA A 134 -1.68 -11.07 2.17
C ALA A 134 -0.68 -11.32 3.30
N THR A 135 0.55 -10.79 3.16
CA THR A 135 1.59 -10.89 4.19
C THR A 135 1.14 -10.26 5.50
N ALA A 136 0.59 -9.03 5.45
CA ALA A 136 0.16 -8.32 6.65
C ALA A 136 -0.99 -9.04 7.37
N LEU A 137 -2.01 -9.49 6.63
CA LEU A 137 -3.14 -10.22 7.21
C LEU A 137 -2.73 -11.56 7.81
N GLU A 138 -1.73 -12.22 7.23
CA GLU A 138 -1.23 -13.46 7.80
C GLU A 138 -0.41 -13.25 9.07
N LEU A 139 0.40 -12.19 9.12
CA LEU A 139 1.23 -11.88 10.28
C LEU A 139 0.42 -11.36 11.48
N LEU A 140 -0.63 -10.58 11.24
CA LEU A 140 -1.43 -9.94 12.28
C LEU A 140 -2.69 -10.74 12.64
N GLY A 141 -3.28 -11.41 11.66
CA GLY A 141 -4.67 -11.87 11.72
C GLY A 141 -5.67 -10.78 11.31
N PRO A 142 -6.79 -11.14 10.64
CA PRO A 142 -7.74 -10.17 10.09
C PRO A 142 -8.42 -9.29 11.15
N GLY A 143 -8.61 -9.81 12.36
CA GLY A 143 -9.24 -9.10 13.48
C GLY A 143 -8.31 -8.24 14.32
N PHE A 144 -7.01 -8.23 14.03
CA PHE A 144 -6.04 -7.46 14.80
C PHE A 144 -6.33 -5.97 14.72
N ARG A 145 -6.25 -5.28 15.87
CA ARG A 145 -6.36 -3.82 15.99
C ARG A 145 -5.11 -3.27 16.67
N TYR A 146 -4.63 -2.16 16.17
CA TYR A 146 -3.46 -1.47 16.73
C TYR A 146 -3.90 -0.65 17.96
N PRO A 147 -3.44 -0.99 19.19
CA PRO A 147 -3.77 -0.21 20.36
C PRO A 147 -2.84 0.99 20.52
N THR A 148 -3.40 2.16 20.85
CA THR A 148 -2.68 3.33 21.38
C THR A 148 -3.17 3.55 22.79
N ARG A 149 -2.27 3.58 23.77
CA ARG A 149 -2.61 3.56 25.20
C ARG A 149 -1.95 4.72 25.94
N ILE A 150 -2.64 5.21 26.94
CA ILE A 150 -2.07 6.12 27.95
C ILE A 150 -1.94 5.35 29.25
N LEU A 151 -0.72 5.25 29.75
CA LEU A 151 -0.44 4.68 31.06
C LEU A 151 -0.06 5.78 32.03
N GLY A 152 -0.33 5.58 33.31
CA GLY A 152 0.06 6.51 34.36
C GLY A 152 -0.29 6.01 35.76
N PRO A 153 -0.04 6.82 36.83
CA PRO A 153 -0.47 6.51 38.16
C PRO A 153 -1.99 6.35 38.25
N GLU A 154 -2.46 5.52 39.19
CA GLU A 154 -3.89 5.38 39.51
C GLU A 154 -4.47 6.74 39.93
N PRO A 155 -5.59 7.20 39.30
CA PRO A 155 -6.20 8.48 39.67
C PRO A 155 -6.82 8.42 41.07
N VAL A 156 -6.63 9.47 41.82
CA VAL A 156 -7.24 9.64 43.17
C VAL A 156 -8.14 10.87 43.12
N GLY A 157 -9.44 10.68 43.35
CA GLY A 157 -10.41 11.78 43.31
C GLY A 157 -10.47 12.49 41.93
N GLY A 158 -10.20 11.77 40.86
CA GLY A 158 -10.18 12.32 39.50
C GLY A 158 -8.84 12.96 39.10
N VAL A 159 -7.84 12.95 39.97
CA VAL A 159 -6.51 13.54 39.74
C VAL A 159 -5.47 12.46 39.53
N VAL A 160 -4.77 12.52 38.40
CA VAL A 160 -3.57 11.72 38.13
C VAL A 160 -2.35 12.50 38.62
N LYS A 161 -1.71 12.03 39.70
CA LYS A 161 -0.53 12.68 40.27
C LYS A 161 0.76 12.11 39.69
N GLY A 162 1.30 12.77 38.68
CA GLY A 162 2.53 12.42 37.98
C GLY A 162 2.38 12.38 36.46
N ASP A 163 3.47 12.02 35.79
CA ASP A 163 3.55 11.95 34.34
C ASP A 163 2.67 10.83 33.80
N ILE A 164 2.07 11.07 32.61
CA ILE A 164 1.37 10.05 31.85
C ILE A 164 2.15 9.71 30.58
N TYR A 165 2.05 8.48 30.13
CA TYR A 165 2.92 7.90 29.10
C TYR A 165 2.09 7.47 27.87
N LEU A 166 2.40 8.06 26.72
CA LEU A 166 1.78 7.71 25.44
C LEU A 166 2.54 6.55 24.80
N LEU A 167 1.86 5.40 24.69
CA LEU A 167 2.38 4.18 24.08
C LEU A 167 1.63 3.85 22.81
N GLY A 168 2.30 3.92 21.67
CA GLY A 168 1.78 3.47 20.38
C GLY A 168 2.06 1.99 20.13
N SER A 169 1.50 1.47 19.06
CA SER A 169 1.71 0.11 18.54
C SER A 169 2.01 0.08 17.06
N TYR A 170 2.54 1.17 16.51
CA TYR A 170 2.78 1.32 15.08
C TYR A 170 1.50 1.39 14.22
N ASP A 171 0.38 1.85 14.77
CA ASP A 171 -0.86 2.03 14.03
C ASP A 171 -0.63 2.85 12.75
N PRO A 172 -0.78 2.25 11.55
CA PRO A 172 -0.56 2.97 10.30
C PRO A 172 -1.68 3.99 10.00
N THR A 173 -2.78 3.94 10.75
CA THR A 173 -3.98 4.76 10.53
C THR A 173 -4.14 5.87 11.56
N LEU A 174 -3.40 5.83 12.67
CA LEU A 174 -3.52 6.78 13.76
C LEU A 174 -3.47 8.23 13.25
N SER A 175 -4.46 9.01 13.61
CA SER A 175 -4.62 10.42 13.24
C SER A 175 -4.80 11.30 14.46
N ILE A 176 -4.74 12.61 14.29
CA ILE A 176 -4.94 13.55 15.39
C ILE A 176 -6.32 13.44 16.04
N HIS A 177 -7.33 12.97 15.31
CA HIS A 177 -8.70 12.81 15.82
C HIS A 177 -8.87 11.58 16.71
N ASP A 178 -8.04 10.56 16.56
CA ASP A 178 -8.13 9.32 17.35
C ASP A 178 -7.77 9.55 18.82
N PHE A 179 -7.08 10.66 19.12
CA PHE A 179 -6.79 11.09 20.48
C PHE A 179 -8.02 11.60 21.24
N GLU A 180 -9.08 11.97 20.53
CA GLU A 180 -10.37 12.33 21.14
C GLU A 180 -11.01 11.12 21.83
N ASP A 181 -10.89 9.91 21.27
CA ASP A 181 -11.35 8.66 21.88
C ASP A 181 -10.59 8.36 23.18
N ILE A 182 -9.27 8.61 23.17
CA ILE A 182 -8.42 8.44 24.34
C ILE A 182 -8.87 9.40 25.46
N ALA A 183 -9.01 10.68 25.13
CA ALA A 183 -9.44 11.69 26.09
C ALA A 183 -10.88 11.43 26.60
N MET A 184 -11.77 10.93 25.75
CA MET A 184 -13.10 10.49 26.17
C MET A 184 -13.02 9.34 27.18
N THR A 185 -12.19 8.33 26.91
CA THR A 185 -12.00 7.19 27.83
C THR A 185 -11.48 7.66 29.18
N MET A 186 -10.53 8.59 29.20
CA MET A 186 -10.04 9.20 30.45
C MET A 186 -11.12 9.97 31.19
N ALA A 187 -11.92 10.77 30.51
CA ALA A 187 -13.06 11.50 31.09
C ALA A 187 -14.11 10.55 31.68
N MET A 188 -14.44 9.45 30.97
CA MET A 188 -15.39 8.43 31.45
C MET A 188 -14.90 7.71 32.71
N ARG A 189 -13.60 7.64 32.94
CA ARG A 189 -13.01 7.17 34.20
C ARG A 189 -13.02 8.21 35.33
N GLY A 190 -13.63 9.37 35.06
CA GLY A 190 -13.70 10.47 36.05
C GLY A 190 -12.42 11.26 36.19
N ILE A 191 -11.47 11.16 35.28
CA ILE A 191 -10.23 11.94 35.30
C ILE A 191 -10.56 13.38 34.90
N THR A 192 -10.21 14.33 35.79
CA THR A 192 -10.43 15.77 35.59
C THR A 192 -9.12 16.55 35.50
N SER A 193 -8.00 15.99 36.01
CA SER A 193 -6.70 16.62 35.87
C SER A 193 -5.55 15.63 35.85
N VAL A 194 -4.45 16.05 35.24
CA VAL A 194 -3.15 15.39 35.22
C VAL A 194 -2.13 16.40 35.77
N GLU A 195 -1.59 16.09 36.96
CA GLU A 195 -0.54 16.90 37.61
C GLU A 195 0.85 16.37 37.20
N GLY A 196 1.21 16.53 35.93
CA GLY A 196 2.45 16.03 35.36
C GLY A 196 2.53 16.31 33.85
N ASN A 197 3.47 15.67 33.18
CA ASN A 197 3.74 15.81 31.74
C ASN A 197 3.13 14.66 30.93
N ILE A 198 3.02 14.86 29.62
CA ILE A 198 2.83 13.78 28.66
C ILE A 198 4.20 13.32 28.19
N VAL A 199 4.58 12.12 28.58
CA VAL A 199 5.85 11.52 28.22
C VAL A 199 5.67 10.71 26.93
N VAL A 200 6.51 10.99 25.95
CA VAL A 200 6.53 10.32 24.65
C VAL A 200 7.96 9.83 24.36
N GLY A 201 8.08 8.76 23.57
CA GLY A 201 9.38 8.23 23.21
C GLY A 201 10.15 9.14 22.26
N ALA A 202 11.47 9.06 22.31
CA ALA A 202 12.37 9.83 21.46
C ALA A 202 12.39 9.33 20.01
N ASP A 203 12.21 8.01 19.80
CA ASP A 203 12.24 7.36 18.49
C ASP A 203 10.83 7.03 18.00
N PRO A 204 10.29 7.80 17.05
CA PRO A 204 8.95 7.56 16.53
C PRO A 204 8.81 6.22 15.79
N THR A 205 9.92 5.58 15.39
CA THR A 205 9.87 4.25 14.76
C THR A 205 9.73 3.14 15.79
N ARG A 206 10.14 3.37 17.02
CA ARG A 206 9.98 2.46 18.17
C ARG A 206 8.70 2.70 18.93
N ASP A 207 8.26 3.96 18.98
CA ASP A 207 7.08 4.40 19.75
C ASP A 207 5.77 4.25 18.99
N GLY A 208 5.82 3.79 17.75
CA GLY A 208 4.68 3.34 16.99
C GLY A 208 3.76 4.41 16.41
N VAL A 209 4.22 5.66 16.33
CA VAL A 209 3.43 6.75 15.73
C VAL A 209 3.94 7.05 14.32
N TYR A 210 3.17 6.69 13.31
CA TYR A 210 3.55 6.90 11.92
C TYR A 210 2.87 8.07 11.24
N ARG A 211 1.58 8.27 11.49
CA ARG A 211 0.83 9.32 10.81
C ARG A 211 1.02 10.64 11.53
N ALA A 212 1.54 11.62 10.81
CA ALA A 212 1.80 12.96 11.33
C ALA A 212 1.28 14.02 10.34
N ILE A 213 0.04 13.83 9.86
CA ILE A 213 -0.65 14.81 9.02
C ILE A 213 -1.43 15.74 9.94
N ILE A 214 -1.20 17.05 9.77
CA ILE A 214 -1.98 18.09 10.42
C ILE A 214 -2.87 18.72 9.35
N PRO A 215 -4.20 18.59 9.41
CA PRO A 215 -5.09 19.18 8.43
C PRO A 215 -5.14 20.70 8.60
N VAL A 216 -5.01 21.42 7.49
CA VAL A 216 -5.11 22.89 7.44
C VAL A 216 -6.09 23.27 6.34
N SER A 217 -7.26 23.81 6.70
CA SER A 217 -8.26 24.31 5.76
C SER A 217 -8.04 25.78 5.46
N ILE A 218 -8.00 26.16 4.18
CA ILE A 218 -7.76 27.53 3.71
C ILE A 218 -8.93 27.95 2.84
N THR A 219 -9.71 28.91 3.28
CA THR A 219 -10.87 29.41 2.54
C THR A 219 -10.65 30.83 2.09
N ALA A 220 -10.92 31.09 0.82
CA ALA A 220 -10.83 32.44 0.24
C ALA A 220 -11.69 33.44 1.04
N GLY A 221 -11.13 34.59 1.35
CA GLY A 221 -11.81 35.74 1.95
C GLY A 221 -12.38 36.70 0.89
N GLU A 222 -12.62 37.92 1.32
CA GLU A 222 -12.97 39.01 0.39
C GLU A 222 -11.78 39.35 -0.52
N PRO A 223 -12.02 39.73 -1.78
CA PRO A 223 -10.96 40.10 -2.71
C PRO A 223 -10.03 41.19 -2.16
N GLY A 224 -8.75 40.87 -2.08
CA GLY A 224 -7.71 41.73 -1.51
C GLY A 224 -7.42 41.46 -0.02
N ALA A 225 -8.31 40.78 0.68
CA ALA A 225 -8.12 40.37 2.06
C ALA A 225 -7.35 39.02 2.17
N PRO A 226 -6.74 38.71 3.32
CA PRO A 226 -6.18 37.38 3.57
C PRO A 226 -7.28 36.31 3.57
N PRO A 227 -6.94 35.05 3.22
CA PRO A 227 -7.85 33.90 3.41
C PRO A 227 -8.05 33.59 4.90
N THR A 228 -9.16 32.95 5.21
CA THR A 228 -9.39 32.33 6.52
C THR A 228 -8.65 30.98 6.55
N VAL A 229 -7.90 30.74 7.63
CA VAL A 229 -7.19 29.48 7.86
C VAL A 229 -7.73 28.82 9.12
N ILE A 230 -8.13 27.58 8.99
CA ILE A 230 -8.61 26.75 10.10
C ILE A 230 -7.60 25.62 10.32
N THR A 231 -7.19 25.47 11.55
CA THR A 231 -6.30 24.40 12.03
C THR A 231 -7.01 23.60 13.12
N PRO A 232 -6.50 22.43 13.52
CA PRO A 232 -7.04 21.71 14.66
C PRO A 232 -7.12 22.64 15.90
N PRO A 233 -8.23 22.64 16.64
CA PRO A 233 -8.40 23.49 17.82
C PRO A 233 -7.43 23.09 18.95
N ASN A 234 -6.99 24.06 19.73
CA ASN A 234 -6.11 23.86 20.90
C ASN A 234 -4.78 23.12 20.59
N PHE A 235 -4.30 23.22 19.35
CA PHE A 235 -3.15 22.47 18.86
C PHE A 235 -1.87 23.32 18.88
N ASP A 236 -1.22 23.38 20.01
CA ASP A 236 -0.07 24.29 20.28
C ASP A 236 1.20 23.91 19.50
N LEU A 237 1.26 22.75 18.86
CA LEU A 237 2.39 22.40 17.98
C LEU A 237 2.48 23.33 16.77
N LEU A 238 1.35 23.86 16.29
CA LEU A 238 1.27 24.61 15.04
C LEU A 238 0.87 26.07 15.29
N SER A 239 1.70 26.99 14.81
CA SER A 239 1.35 28.41 14.61
C SER A 239 1.26 28.70 13.11
N VAL A 240 0.30 29.55 12.70
CA VAL A 240 0.10 29.87 11.29
C VAL A 240 0.26 31.37 11.05
N LYS A 241 1.14 31.71 10.09
CA LYS A 241 1.33 33.07 9.59
C LYS A 241 0.76 33.18 8.18
N VAL A 242 -0.25 34.02 7.99
CA VAL A 242 -0.89 34.20 6.69
C VAL A 242 -0.41 35.49 6.04
N THR A 243 0.27 35.36 4.91
CA THR A 243 0.69 36.47 4.03
C THR A 243 0.02 36.40 2.66
N ALA A 244 -0.78 35.33 2.44
CA ALA A 244 -1.56 35.16 1.23
C ALA A 244 -2.70 36.18 1.11
N THR A 245 -3.12 36.47 -0.13
CA THR A 245 -4.25 37.35 -0.42
C THR A 245 -5.27 36.66 -1.32
N THR A 246 -6.53 37.05 -1.22
CA THR A 246 -7.63 36.56 -2.06
C THR A 246 -7.68 37.34 -3.37
N SER A 247 -7.68 36.63 -4.51
CA SER A 247 -7.82 37.22 -5.84
C SER A 247 -9.29 37.48 -6.19
N LYS A 248 -9.58 38.53 -6.97
CA LYS A 248 -10.89 38.73 -7.60
C LYS A 248 -11.23 37.66 -8.65
N GLN A 249 -10.22 36.96 -9.18
CA GLN A 249 -10.34 35.97 -10.25
C GLN A 249 -10.30 34.55 -9.67
N PRO A 250 -11.29 33.68 -9.89
CA PRO A 250 -11.30 32.30 -9.37
C PRO A 250 -10.12 31.46 -9.88
N ARG A 251 -9.67 31.72 -11.12
CA ARG A 251 -8.55 30.98 -11.75
C ARG A 251 -7.15 31.44 -11.29
N ARG A 252 -7.03 32.60 -10.65
CA ARG A 252 -5.74 33.11 -10.13
C ARG A 252 -5.49 32.51 -8.77
N HIS A 253 -4.93 31.31 -8.76
CA HIS A 253 -4.68 30.53 -7.56
C HIS A 253 -3.24 30.01 -7.60
N ARG A 254 -2.42 30.45 -6.65
CA ARG A 254 -1.05 29.99 -6.42
C ARG A 254 -0.68 30.28 -4.98
N LEU A 255 -0.97 29.33 -4.10
CA LEU A 255 -0.51 29.35 -2.72
C LEU A 255 0.92 28.84 -2.62
N THR A 256 1.65 29.35 -1.66
CA THR A 256 2.97 28.87 -1.25
C THR A 256 2.95 28.55 0.21
N TYR A 257 3.67 27.49 0.60
CA TYR A 257 3.73 26.99 1.96
C TYR A 257 5.19 26.89 2.38
N GLN A 258 5.50 27.38 3.56
CA GLN A 258 6.79 27.20 4.21
C GLN A 258 6.53 26.78 5.65
N ALA A 259 7.10 25.67 6.08
CA ALA A 259 6.98 25.18 7.44
C ALA A 259 8.36 25.09 8.07
N ASP A 260 8.57 25.84 9.13
CA ASP A 260 9.82 25.89 9.88
C ASP A 260 9.61 25.24 11.24
N VAL A 261 10.53 24.35 11.65
CA VAL A 261 10.54 23.79 12.99
C VAL A 261 11.36 24.71 13.88
N ILE A 262 10.69 25.30 14.86
CA ILE A 262 11.31 26.10 15.92
C ILE A 262 11.28 25.30 17.24
N LYS A 263 12.14 25.63 18.19
CA LYS A 263 12.11 25.07 19.52
C LYS A 263 11.82 26.16 20.53
N ASN A 264 10.99 25.85 21.53
CA ASN A 264 10.79 26.74 22.66
C ASN A 264 12.00 26.67 23.64
N GLU A 265 11.98 27.45 24.72
CA GLU A 265 13.05 27.50 25.71
C GLU A 265 13.34 26.14 26.35
N ALA A 266 12.34 25.25 26.44
CA ALA A 266 12.49 23.88 26.94
C ALA A 266 12.98 22.90 25.87
N GLY A 267 13.34 23.37 24.64
CA GLY A 267 13.77 22.51 23.54
C GLY A 267 12.63 21.76 22.83
N ILE A 268 11.37 22.02 23.20
CA ILE A 268 10.18 21.33 22.69
C ILE A 268 9.88 21.88 21.27
N PRO A 269 9.70 20.99 20.26
CA PRO A 269 9.45 21.42 18.90
C PRO A 269 8.10 22.13 18.74
N ARG A 270 8.07 23.13 17.90
CA ARG A 270 6.90 23.84 17.39
C ARG A 270 7.05 24.00 15.88
N ILE A 271 5.94 24.12 15.17
CA ILE A 271 5.91 24.33 13.73
C ILE A 271 5.33 25.71 13.45
N GLU A 272 6.05 26.57 12.74
CA GLU A 272 5.53 27.81 12.18
C GLU A 272 5.24 27.58 10.68
N LEU A 273 3.96 27.58 10.30
CA LEU A 273 3.52 27.46 8.92
C LEU A 273 3.23 28.84 8.34
N THR A 274 4.02 29.28 7.39
CA THR A 274 3.76 30.48 6.61
C THR A 274 3.00 30.14 5.32
N ILE A 275 1.81 30.71 5.16
CA ILE A 275 0.98 30.56 3.95
C ILE A 275 1.05 31.86 3.16
N GLY A 276 1.67 31.82 1.98
CA GLY A 276 1.85 32.96 1.09
C GLY A 276 1.14 32.82 -0.25
N GLY A 277 1.33 33.81 -1.11
CA GLY A 277 0.82 33.79 -2.48
C GLY A 277 -0.61 34.27 -2.64
N THR A 278 -1.41 33.59 -3.46
CA THR A 278 -2.76 34.04 -3.82
C THR A 278 -3.73 32.87 -3.89
N ILE A 279 -4.90 33.00 -3.25
CA ILE A 279 -6.02 32.08 -3.40
C ILE A 279 -7.08 32.71 -4.33
N GLY A 280 -7.62 31.93 -5.27
CA GLY A 280 -8.70 32.39 -6.15
C GLY A 280 -10.00 32.58 -5.38
N LYS A 281 -10.83 33.57 -5.80
CA LYS A 281 -12.16 33.81 -5.21
C LYS A 281 -13.00 32.52 -5.19
N ASP A 282 -13.78 32.34 -4.15
CA ASP A 282 -14.71 31.23 -3.92
C ASP A 282 -14.01 29.83 -3.85
N ARG A 283 -12.69 29.80 -3.54
CA ARG A 283 -11.95 28.55 -3.36
C ARG A 283 -11.80 28.18 -1.89
N GLN A 284 -11.87 26.88 -1.67
CA GLN A 284 -11.41 26.22 -0.45
C GLN A 284 -10.33 25.21 -0.81
N VAL A 285 -9.30 25.12 0.01
CA VAL A 285 -8.16 24.21 -0.17
C VAL A 285 -7.92 23.49 1.16
N GLU A 286 -7.86 22.18 1.11
CA GLU A 286 -7.37 21.37 2.21
C GLU A 286 -5.89 21.11 1.99
N TYR A 287 -5.05 21.58 2.91
CA TYR A 287 -3.61 21.37 2.88
C TYR A 287 -3.20 20.38 3.96
N PRO A 288 -2.77 19.16 3.58
CA PRO A 288 -2.23 18.19 4.52
C PRO A 288 -0.79 18.56 4.86
N LEU A 289 -0.58 19.21 6.00
CA LEU A 289 0.75 19.51 6.49
C LEU A 289 1.40 18.21 6.99
N TRP A 290 2.38 17.72 6.24
CA TRP A 290 3.21 16.61 6.65
C TRP A 290 4.34 17.09 7.56
N THR A 291 4.57 16.36 8.65
CA THR A 291 5.65 16.68 9.58
C THR A 291 6.45 15.42 9.93
N ARG A 292 7.74 15.59 10.10
CA ARG A 292 8.63 14.57 10.68
C ARG A 292 8.56 14.53 12.21
N GLN A 293 7.97 15.54 12.83
CA GLN A 293 7.77 15.63 14.29
C GLN A 293 6.59 14.75 14.74
N ARG A 294 6.65 13.44 14.44
CA ARG A 294 5.54 12.51 14.66
C ARG A 294 5.17 12.38 16.12
N THR A 295 6.18 12.19 16.97
CA THR A 295 6.05 12.06 18.42
C THR A 295 5.44 13.33 19.03
N ALA A 296 5.95 14.50 18.66
CA ALA A 296 5.39 15.77 19.09
C ALA A 296 3.95 15.97 18.59
N THR A 297 3.66 15.60 17.34
CA THR A 297 2.29 15.67 16.80
C THR A 297 1.34 14.83 17.64
N ALA A 298 1.72 13.61 18.01
CA ALA A 298 0.89 12.73 18.85
C ALA A 298 0.67 13.33 20.25
N ALA A 299 1.74 13.83 20.92
CA ALA A 299 1.63 14.45 22.24
C ALA A 299 0.70 15.67 22.22
N TYR A 300 0.86 16.57 21.23
CA TYR A 300 0.01 17.75 21.14
C TYR A 300 -1.41 17.44 20.71
N SER A 301 -1.63 16.35 19.95
CA SER A 301 -2.99 15.86 19.68
C SER A 301 -3.68 15.40 20.97
N LEU A 302 -2.96 14.69 21.83
CA LEU A 302 -3.48 14.30 23.14
C LEU A 302 -3.74 15.53 24.02
N ILE A 303 -2.82 16.49 24.10
CA ILE A 303 -3.01 17.74 24.85
C ILE A 303 -4.27 18.49 24.36
N ALA A 304 -4.44 18.61 23.06
CA ALA A 304 -5.62 19.27 22.47
C ALA A 304 -6.91 18.52 22.83
N ALA A 305 -6.91 17.20 22.77
CA ALA A 305 -8.06 16.36 23.10
C ALA A 305 -8.41 16.40 24.59
N LEU A 306 -7.42 16.39 25.49
CA LEU A 306 -7.62 16.55 26.94
C LEU A 306 -8.27 17.91 27.24
N ARG A 307 -7.74 19.00 26.67
CA ARG A 307 -8.32 20.35 26.82
C ARG A 307 -9.74 20.45 26.31
N ALA A 308 -10.04 19.80 25.18
CA ALA A 308 -11.40 19.77 24.63
C ALA A 308 -12.40 19.03 25.56
N ARG A 309 -11.91 18.17 26.45
CA ARG A 309 -12.69 17.45 27.48
C ARG A 309 -12.59 18.08 28.87
N GLU A 310 -12.04 19.30 28.95
CA GLU A 310 -11.85 20.02 30.22
C GLU A 310 -10.96 19.28 31.22
N ILE A 311 -10.13 18.34 30.75
CA ILE A 311 -9.10 17.68 31.56
C ILE A 311 -7.87 18.59 31.62
N THR A 312 -7.56 19.10 32.82
CA THR A 312 -6.44 20.02 33.02
C THR A 312 -5.12 19.27 32.98
N LEU A 313 -4.13 19.82 32.29
CA LEU A 313 -2.75 19.33 32.29
C LEU A 313 -1.86 20.43 32.86
N THR A 314 -1.09 20.13 33.93
CA THR A 314 -0.20 21.13 34.54
C THR A 314 1.17 21.19 33.86
N GLY A 315 1.59 20.11 33.20
CA GLY A 315 2.84 20.03 32.46
C GLY A 315 2.66 20.23 30.93
N ASP A 316 3.69 19.85 30.22
CA ASP A 316 3.73 19.89 28.74
C ASP A 316 4.24 18.52 28.23
N MET A 317 4.67 18.45 26.98
CA MET A 317 5.33 17.28 26.41
C MET A 317 6.74 17.12 27.00
N LYS A 318 7.09 15.88 27.35
CA LYS A 318 8.44 15.46 27.76
C LYS A 318 8.88 14.31 26.85
N ILE A 319 10.08 14.41 26.30
CA ILE A 319 10.67 13.36 25.46
C ILE A 319 11.61 12.53 26.31
N MET A 320 11.46 11.21 26.30
CA MET A 320 12.39 10.28 26.95
C MET A 320 12.50 8.96 26.20
N GLU A 321 13.54 8.20 26.46
CA GLU A 321 13.67 6.81 26.00
C GLU A 321 12.64 5.93 26.71
N LEU A 322 11.90 5.13 25.95
CA LEU A 322 10.84 4.28 26.52
C LEU A 322 11.39 3.22 27.48
N GLY A 323 12.66 2.81 27.30
CA GLY A 323 13.35 1.89 28.19
C GLY A 323 13.55 2.46 29.61
N ASP A 324 13.71 3.77 29.74
CA ASP A 324 13.90 4.45 31.02
C ASP A 324 12.62 4.47 31.83
N TYR A 325 11.45 4.44 31.18
CA TYR A 325 10.14 4.41 31.81
C TYR A 325 9.93 3.18 32.72
N VAL A 326 10.27 1.99 32.23
CA VAL A 326 10.13 0.75 33.02
C VAL A 326 11.01 0.82 34.28
N GLY A 327 12.22 1.38 34.14
CA GLY A 327 13.14 1.60 35.27
C GLY A 327 12.59 2.59 36.30
N GLU A 328 12.04 3.73 35.88
CA GLU A 328 11.45 4.73 36.78
C GLU A 328 10.19 4.22 37.48
N SER A 329 9.34 3.45 36.80
CA SER A 329 8.10 2.92 37.37
C SER A 329 8.34 1.82 38.41
N VAL A 330 9.30 0.93 38.15
CA VAL A 330 9.69 -0.13 39.08
C VAL A 330 10.34 0.45 40.35
N GLY A 331 11.04 1.59 40.23
CA GLY A 331 11.65 2.28 41.36
C GLY A 331 10.66 3.00 42.30
N LYS A 332 9.45 3.33 41.84
CA LYS A 332 8.43 4.10 42.58
C LYS A 332 7.32 3.26 43.25
N GLY A 333 7.39 1.94 43.16
CA GLY A 333 6.57 1.02 43.97
C GLY A 333 5.13 0.78 43.53
N SER A 334 4.63 1.40 42.43
CA SER A 334 3.31 1.10 41.85
C SER A 334 3.41 0.92 40.36
N LEU A 335 2.82 -0.17 39.87
CA LEU A 335 2.68 -0.39 38.43
C LEU A 335 1.73 0.65 37.84
N PRO A 336 2.03 1.21 36.64
CA PRO A 336 1.13 2.13 35.98
C PRO A 336 -0.14 1.41 35.54
N VAL A 337 -1.26 2.12 35.56
CA VAL A 337 -2.54 1.63 35.03
C VAL A 337 -2.84 2.24 33.66
N GLU A 338 -3.67 1.59 32.90
CA GLU A 338 -4.18 2.13 31.63
C GLU A 338 -5.23 3.19 31.94
N LEU A 339 -4.95 4.44 31.59
CA LEU A 339 -5.82 5.59 31.82
C LEU A 339 -6.77 5.84 30.66
N GLY A 340 -6.30 5.59 29.44
CA GLY A 340 -7.04 5.78 28.22
C GLY A 340 -6.52 4.91 27.09
N ARG A 341 -7.39 4.63 26.12
CA ARG A 341 -7.09 3.73 25.00
C ARG A 341 -7.84 4.14 23.73
N HIS A 342 -7.18 3.97 22.61
CA HIS A 342 -7.77 3.93 21.27
C HIS A 342 -7.36 2.62 20.60
N GLU A 343 -8.23 2.05 19.78
CA GLU A 343 -7.93 0.91 18.91
C GLU A 343 -8.29 1.26 17.47
N SER A 344 -7.38 0.97 16.56
CA SER A 344 -7.62 1.14 15.13
C SER A 344 -8.82 0.31 14.63
N GLU A 345 -9.25 0.57 13.41
CA GLU A 345 -10.05 -0.40 12.66
C GLU A 345 -9.28 -1.73 12.53
N PRO A 346 -9.97 -2.89 12.31
CA PRO A 346 -9.29 -4.17 12.18
C PRO A 346 -8.38 -4.21 10.94
N ALA A 347 -7.34 -5.03 11.00
CA ALA A 347 -6.38 -5.19 9.90
C ALA A 347 -7.05 -5.55 8.56
N SER A 348 -8.17 -6.26 8.58
CA SER A 348 -8.99 -6.55 7.40
C SER A 348 -9.53 -5.29 6.72
N GLU A 349 -10.01 -4.30 7.48
CA GLU A 349 -10.51 -3.04 6.96
C GLU A 349 -9.39 -2.15 6.45
N ILE A 350 -8.26 -2.14 7.16
CA ILE A 350 -7.05 -1.44 6.70
C ILE A 350 -6.59 -2.03 5.36
N ALA A 351 -6.55 -3.36 5.22
CA ALA A 351 -6.23 -4.04 3.97
C ALA A 351 -7.26 -3.72 2.86
N ALA A 352 -8.55 -3.61 3.20
CA ALA A 352 -9.58 -3.22 2.25
C ALA A 352 -9.36 -1.80 1.72
N ARG A 353 -9.02 -0.84 2.57
CA ARG A 353 -8.63 0.52 2.14
C ARG A 353 -7.41 0.50 1.24
N VAL A 354 -6.39 -0.29 1.58
CA VAL A 354 -5.18 -0.47 0.75
C VAL A 354 -5.53 -0.99 -0.64
N ASN A 355 -6.34 -2.02 -0.75
CA ASN A 355 -6.62 -2.68 -2.03
C ASN A 355 -7.70 -1.97 -2.85
N LYS A 356 -8.84 -1.61 -2.24
CA LYS A 356 -9.98 -0.97 -2.93
C LYS A 356 -9.63 0.43 -3.41
N GLN A 357 -8.97 1.25 -2.58
CA GLN A 357 -8.61 2.63 -2.91
C GLN A 357 -7.19 2.76 -3.47
N SER A 358 -6.39 1.69 -3.43
CA SER A 358 -4.99 1.66 -3.91
C SER A 358 -4.04 2.62 -3.18
N VAL A 359 -4.22 2.86 -1.88
CA VAL A 359 -3.46 3.83 -1.09
C VAL A 359 -2.01 3.37 -0.91
N ASN A 360 -1.05 4.10 -1.51
CA ASN A 360 0.36 3.70 -1.54
C ASN A 360 1.02 3.74 -0.15
N TRP A 361 0.95 4.90 0.51
CA TRP A 361 1.57 5.06 1.82
C TRP A 361 1.02 4.09 2.87
N LEU A 362 -0.28 3.76 2.79
CA LEU A 362 -0.91 2.83 3.73
C LEU A 362 -0.47 1.39 3.47
N ALA A 363 -0.29 1.00 2.20
CA ALA A 363 0.25 -0.31 1.83
C ALA A 363 1.66 -0.53 2.38
N ASP A 364 2.55 0.46 2.17
CA ASP A 364 3.92 0.41 2.66
C ASP A 364 3.93 0.31 4.19
N ARG A 365 3.17 1.15 4.88
CA ARG A 365 3.11 1.16 6.33
C ARG A 365 2.48 -0.09 6.93
N LEU A 366 1.36 -0.57 6.36
CA LEU A 366 0.70 -1.77 6.87
C LEU A 366 1.65 -2.97 6.88
N VAL A 367 2.37 -3.23 5.78
CA VAL A 367 3.29 -4.36 5.73
C VAL A 367 4.53 -4.12 6.60
N MET A 368 5.02 -2.87 6.69
CA MET A 368 6.14 -2.52 7.58
C MET A 368 5.80 -2.77 9.04
N THR A 369 4.63 -2.31 9.49
CA THR A 369 4.20 -2.46 10.89
C THR A 369 3.88 -3.92 11.23
N ALA A 370 3.21 -4.63 10.32
CA ALA A 370 2.94 -6.05 10.49
C ALA A 370 4.23 -6.87 10.64
N ALA A 371 5.21 -6.63 9.77
CA ALA A 371 6.49 -7.31 9.81
C ALA A 371 7.31 -6.93 11.07
N GLY A 372 7.34 -5.64 11.42
CA GLY A 372 8.03 -5.16 12.62
C GLY A 372 7.46 -5.76 13.91
N LEU A 373 6.13 -5.74 14.06
CA LEU A 373 5.44 -6.34 15.21
C LEU A 373 5.71 -7.84 15.31
N SER A 374 5.60 -8.55 14.19
CA SER A 374 5.83 -10.00 14.17
C SER A 374 7.26 -10.39 14.56
N ARG A 375 8.25 -9.58 14.18
CA ARG A 375 9.67 -9.84 14.47
C ARG A 375 10.17 -9.16 15.74
N ARG A 376 9.36 -8.30 16.36
CA ARG A 376 9.77 -7.42 17.46
C ARG A 376 10.95 -6.52 17.07
N GLU A 377 10.91 -6.01 15.85
CA GLU A 377 11.92 -5.11 15.28
C GLU A 377 11.27 -3.79 14.89
N PRO A 378 12.03 -2.67 14.85
CA PRO A 378 11.51 -1.41 14.33
C PRO A 378 10.99 -1.58 12.90
N PRO A 379 9.79 -1.10 12.58
CA PRO A 379 9.23 -1.21 11.24
C PRO A 379 10.09 -0.51 10.20
N SER A 380 10.50 -1.26 9.19
CA SER A 380 11.28 -0.75 8.07
C SER A 380 10.87 -1.43 6.76
N MET A 381 11.18 -0.80 5.62
CA MET A 381 10.90 -1.40 4.33
C MET A 381 11.74 -2.67 4.09
N ALA A 382 12.96 -2.72 4.62
CA ALA A 382 13.80 -3.92 4.51
C ALA A 382 13.16 -5.12 5.21
N VAL A 383 12.69 -4.93 6.45
CA VAL A 383 11.98 -5.97 7.23
C VAL A 383 10.69 -6.38 6.54
N ALA A 384 9.95 -5.43 5.97
CA ALA A 384 8.71 -5.69 5.22
C ALA A 384 8.96 -6.49 3.94
N VAL A 385 9.94 -6.11 3.14
CA VAL A 385 10.30 -6.80 1.90
C VAL A 385 10.74 -8.23 2.19
N ASP A 386 11.54 -8.44 3.23
CA ASP A 386 11.95 -9.78 3.63
C ASP A 386 10.76 -10.63 4.10
N ALA A 387 9.83 -10.05 4.86
CA ALA A 387 8.60 -10.74 5.26
C ALA A 387 7.72 -11.11 4.04
N MET A 388 7.62 -10.24 3.04
CA MET A 388 6.91 -10.54 1.78
C MET A 388 7.56 -11.69 1.02
N TYR A 389 8.89 -11.75 0.94
CA TYR A 389 9.59 -12.88 0.32
C TYR A 389 9.40 -14.18 1.09
N MET A 390 9.44 -14.14 2.42
CA MET A 390 9.13 -15.33 3.24
C MET A 390 7.71 -15.84 3.03
N TRP A 391 6.74 -14.92 2.92
CA TRP A 391 5.37 -15.26 2.59
C TRP A 391 5.27 -15.91 1.20
N LEU A 392 5.91 -15.34 0.19
CA LEU A 392 5.95 -15.87 -1.18
C LEU A 392 6.53 -17.27 -1.23
N GLU A 393 7.68 -17.49 -0.63
CA GLU A 393 8.34 -18.79 -0.62
C GLU A 393 7.48 -19.87 0.04
N ARG A 394 6.89 -19.54 1.20
CA ARG A 394 6.03 -20.48 1.92
C ARG A 394 4.75 -20.79 1.17
N SER A 395 4.09 -19.76 0.66
CA SER A 395 2.72 -19.87 0.13
C SER A 395 2.67 -20.22 -1.36
N THR A 396 3.68 -19.82 -2.14
CA THR A 396 3.68 -19.98 -3.60
C THR A 396 4.90 -20.72 -4.15
N LYS A 397 5.90 -21.02 -3.30
CA LYS A 397 7.21 -21.58 -3.67
C LYS A 397 8.05 -20.66 -4.56
N LEU A 398 7.71 -19.37 -4.65
CA LEU A 398 8.48 -18.38 -5.37
C LEU A 398 9.65 -17.89 -4.50
N THR A 399 10.85 -17.96 -5.03
CA THR A 399 12.09 -17.52 -4.37
C THR A 399 12.47 -16.08 -4.76
N LYS A 400 13.45 -15.50 -4.06
CA LYS A 400 13.96 -14.15 -4.35
C LYS A 400 14.51 -14.00 -5.78
N ASP A 401 14.96 -15.09 -6.40
CA ASP A 401 15.48 -15.05 -7.77
C ASP A 401 14.38 -15.01 -8.84
N ALA A 402 13.15 -15.35 -8.48
CA ALA A 402 12.03 -15.42 -9.43
C ALA A 402 11.42 -14.05 -9.74
N LEU A 403 11.54 -13.07 -8.82
CA LEU A 403 10.88 -11.78 -8.92
C LEU A 403 11.61 -10.71 -8.10
N VAL A 404 11.35 -9.43 -8.39
CA VAL A 404 11.93 -8.29 -7.67
C VAL A 404 10.83 -7.46 -7.02
N ILE A 405 10.91 -7.34 -5.69
CA ILE A 405 10.05 -6.47 -4.88
C ILE A 405 10.95 -5.58 -4.01
N ASP A 406 10.66 -4.29 -3.94
CA ASP A 406 11.41 -3.32 -3.15
C ASP A 406 10.53 -2.35 -2.36
N THR A 407 9.20 -2.39 -2.55
CA THR A 407 8.21 -1.60 -1.80
C THR A 407 6.96 -2.42 -1.57
N GLY A 408 6.17 -2.07 -0.54
CA GLY A 408 4.85 -2.68 -0.31
C GLY A 408 3.76 -2.14 -1.25
N SER A 409 3.93 -0.94 -1.76
CA SER A 409 2.95 -0.26 -2.63
C SER A 409 3.06 -0.59 -4.11
N GLY A 410 4.26 -0.99 -4.58
CA GLY A 410 4.56 -1.17 -5.99
C GLY A 410 4.76 0.16 -6.74
N LEU A 411 5.10 1.24 -6.03
CA LEU A 411 5.42 2.55 -6.63
C LEU A 411 6.89 2.61 -7.13
N SER A 412 7.47 1.49 -7.46
CA SER A 412 8.84 1.37 -7.93
C SER A 412 8.91 0.84 -9.35
N TYR A 413 9.75 1.45 -10.18
CA TYR A 413 10.04 0.96 -11.53
C TYR A 413 10.99 -0.24 -11.55
N ARG A 414 11.63 -0.59 -10.42
CA ARG A 414 12.51 -1.77 -10.32
C ARG A 414 11.76 -3.07 -10.11
N THR A 415 10.53 -2.99 -9.61
CA THR A 415 9.70 -4.17 -9.36
C THR A 415 9.44 -4.94 -10.65
N GLN A 416 9.65 -6.25 -10.61
CA GLN A 416 9.47 -7.16 -11.74
C GLN A 416 8.81 -8.44 -11.27
N ILE A 417 7.65 -8.79 -11.82
CA ILE A 417 6.89 -10.01 -11.49
C ILE A 417 6.27 -10.54 -12.78
N ARG A 418 6.35 -11.85 -12.99
CA ARG A 418 5.71 -12.48 -14.15
C ARG A 418 4.19 -12.58 -13.96
N PRO A 419 3.37 -12.46 -15.00
CA PRO A 419 1.93 -12.69 -14.93
C PRO A 419 1.54 -14.04 -14.31
N LEU A 420 2.28 -15.11 -14.61
CA LEU A 420 2.02 -16.44 -14.03
C LEU A 420 2.28 -16.47 -12.51
N ASP A 421 3.28 -15.73 -12.03
CA ASP A 421 3.56 -15.64 -10.60
C ASP A 421 2.48 -14.87 -9.86
N LEU A 422 1.97 -13.78 -10.46
CA LEU A 422 0.82 -13.05 -9.89
C LEU A 422 -0.45 -13.92 -9.80
N VAL A 423 -0.69 -14.79 -10.77
CA VAL A 423 -1.79 -15.75 -10.69
C VAL A 423 -1.56 -16.74 -9.55
N SER A 424 -0.34 -17.25 -9.37
CA SER A 424 0.01 -18.11 -8.21
C SER A 424 -0.19 -17.39 -6.88
N ILE A 425 0.19 -16.11 -6.80
CA ILE A 425 0.00 -15.25 -5.62
C ILE A 425 -1.50 -15.07 -5.33
N VAL A 426 -2.31 -14.73 -6.34
CA VAL A 426 -3.76 -14.54 -6.19
C VAL A 426 -4.42 -15.83 -5.72
N ARG A 427 -4.04 -16.98 -6.29
CA ARG A 427 -4.57 -18.28 -5.90
C ARG A 427 -4.25 -18.61 -4.44
N SER A 428 -3.00 -18.46 -4.06
CA SER A 428 -2.53 -18.76 -2.71
C SER A 428 -3.16 -17.84 -1.66
N ALA A 429 -3.12 -16.51 -1.89
CA ALA A 429 -3.71 -15.52 -0.97
C ALA A 429 -5.24 -15.71 -0.84
N GLY A 430 -5.92 -16.07 -1.92
CA GLY A 430 -7.36 -16.35 -1.95
C GLY A 430 -7.75 -17.70 -1.36
N GLY A 431 -6.77 -18.53 -0.95
CA GLY A 431 -7.03 -19.87 -0.36
C GLY A 431 -7.50 -20.89 -1.38
N PHE A 432 -7.29 -20.67 -2.68
CA PHE A 432 -7.66 -21.63 -3.71
C PHE A 432 -6.67 -22.81 -3.73
N GLY A 433 -7.19 -24.01 -3.91
CA GLY A 433 -6.39 -25.23 -3.84
C GLY A 433 -6.29 -25.85 -2.43
N SER A 434 -6.90 -25.24 -1.43
CA SER A 434 -7.12 -25.81 -0.10
C SER A 434 -8.54 -26.34 0.05
N GLU A 435 -8.73 -27.36 0.86
CA GLU A 435 -10.08 -27.92 1.17
C GLU A 435 -10.94 -26.90 1.92
N THR A 436 -10.31 -26.05 2.74
CA THR A 436 -11.01 -25.02 3.53
C THR A 436 -10.35 -23.64 3.33
N THR A 437 -11.19 -22.63 3.07
CA THR A 437 -10.72 -21.26 2.97
C THR A 437 -10.56 -20.67 4.37
N SER A 438 -9.34 -20.22 4.70
CA SER A 438 -9.04 -19.60 6.00
C SER A 438 -9.71 -18.23 6.16
N GLU A 439 -9.87 -17.76 7.40
CA GLU A 439 -10.36 -16.40 7.68
C GLU A 439 -9.45 -15.32 7.09
N VAL A 440 -8.13 -15.57 7.03
CA VAL A 440 -7.16 -14.68 6.37
C VAL A 440 -7.46 -14.56 4.87
N SER A 441 -7.67 -15.69 4.19
CA SER A 441 -7.99 -15.69 2.76
C SER A 441 -9.33 -15.04 2.46
N LYS A 442 -10.35 -15.27 3.29
CA LYS A 442 -11.65 -14.59 3.16
C LYS A 442 -11.51 -13.07 3.31
N ALA A 443 -10.80 -12.62 4.34
CA ALA A 443 -10.53 -11.19 4.55
C ALA A 443 -9.74 -10.58 3.40
N TRP A 444 -8.73 -11.30 2.89
CA TRP A 444 -7.95 -10.84 1.74
C TRP A 444 -8.80 -10.71 0.48
N LEU A 445 -9.62 -11.71 0.13
CA LEU A 445 -10.54 -11.64 -1.01
C LEU A 445 -11.53 -10.47 -0.86
N HIS A 446 -12.08 -10.27 0.35
CA HIS A 446 -13.00 -9.18 0.65
C HIS A 446 -12.34 -7.80 0.51
N SER A 447 -11.02 -7.72 0.72
CA SER A 447 -10.26 -6.48 0.57
C SER A 447 -10.13 -6.00 -0.87
N LEU A 448 -10.35 -6.86 -1.87
CA LEU A 448 -10.16 -6.51 -3.28
C LEU A 448 -11.33 -5.66 -3.82
N ALA A 449 -11.05 -4.86 -4.85
CA ALA A 449 -12.08 -4.08 -5.54
C ALA A 449 -12.97 -4.96 -6.40
N ILE A 450 -14.27 -4.67 -6.42
CA ILE A 450 -15.30 -5.44 -7.15
C ILE A 450 -15.73 -4.68 -8.41
N GLY A 451 -15.68 -5.38 -9.55
CA GLY A 451 -16.05 -4.83 -10.86
C GLY A 451 -17.46 -4.25 -10.90
N GLY A 452 -17.59 -3.01 -11.35
CA GLY A 452 -18.87 -2.31 -11.45
C GLY A 452 -19.51 -1.91 -10.12
N THR A 453 -18.85 -2.17 -8.99
CA THR A 453 -19.42 -2.02 -7.64
C THR A 453 -18.63 -1.04 -6.79
N ASP A 454 -17.34 -1.32 -6.54
CA ASP A 454 -16.57 -0.51 -5.60
C ASP A 454 -15.11 -0.27 -6.01
N GLY A 455 -14.41 0.50 -5.19
CA GLY A 455 -12.98 0.76 -5.30
C GLY A 455 -12.56 1.27 -6.69
N THR A 456 -11.35 0.92 -7.09
CA THR A 456 -10.78 1.29 -8.40
C THR A 456 -11.46 0.59 -9.59
N LEU A 457 -12.36 -0.36 -9.34
CA LEU A 457 -13.14 -1.07 -10.36
C LEU A 457 -14.59 -0.59 -10.47
N ARG A 458 -15.08 0.34 -9.64
CA ARG A 458 -16.49 0.78 -9.60
C ARG A 458 -17.04 1.28 -10.95
N HIS A 459 -16.18 1.83 -11.80
CA HIS A 459 -16.56 2.35 -13.11
C HIS A 459 -16.15 1.43 -14.28
N ARG A 460 -15.64 0.23 -13.97
CA ARG A 460 -15.24 -0.79 -14.93
C ARG A 460 -16.13 -2.02 -14.78
N PHE A 461 -16.30 -2.80 -15.86
CA PHE A 461 -17.09 -4.05 -15.82
C PHE A 461 -18.54 -3.85 -15.35
N ARG A 462 -19.22 -2.86 -15.93
CA ARG A 462 -20.58 -2.45 -15.50
C ARG A 462 -21.70 -3.18 -16.24
N SER A 463 -21.39 -3.97 -17.28
CA SER A 463 -22.38 -4.80 -17.96
C SER A 463 -22.95 -5.86 -17.02
N ALA A 464 -24.19 -6.28 -17.24
CA ALA A 464 -24.89 -7.19 -16.34
C ALA A 464 -24.17 -8.52 -16.14
N ASP A 465 -23.49 -9.00 -17.19
CA ASP A 465 -22.73 -10.24 -17.24
C ASP A 465 -21.35 -10.18 -16.57
N LEU A 466 -20.85 -8.98 -16.24
CA LEU A 466 -19.53 -8.80 -15.64
C LEU A 466 -19.57 -8.14 -14.25
N ARG A 467 -20.64 -7.40 -13.96
CA ARG A 467 -20.77 -6.67 -12.71
C ARG A 467 -20.82 -7.64 -11.52
N GLY A 468 -19.94 -7.44 -10.56
CA GLY A 468 -19.85 -8.29 -9.36
C GLY A 468 -18.99 -9.55 -9.54
N HIS A 469 -18.74 -9.98 -10.79
CA HIS A 469 -18.03 -11.23 -11.08
C HIS A 469 -16.51 -11.08 -11.22
N ILE A 470 -15.99 -9.86 -11.09
CA ILE A 470 -14.56 -9.59 -11.18
C ILE A 470 -14.12 -8.98 -9.87
N VAL A 471 -13.21 -9.65 -9.19
CA VAL A 471 -12.63 -9.19 -7.92
C VAL A 471 -11.13 -9.06 -8.12
N GLY A 472 -10.56 -7.86 -7.92
CA GLY A 472 -9.14 -7.72 -8.25
C GLY A 472 -8.51 -6.40 -7.85
N LYS A 473 -7.20 -6.33 -8.12
CA LYS A 473 -6.33 -5.18 -7.88
C LYS A 473 -5.87 -4.57 -9.19
N THR A 474 -6.06 -3.26 -9.31
CA THR A 474 -5.51 -2.47 -10.43
C THR A 474 -4.08 -2.04 -10.14
N GLY A 475 -3.28 -1.88 -11.19
CA GLY A 475 -1.95 -1.27 -11.16
C GLY A 475 -1.81 -0.20 -12.23
N SER A 476 -1.15 0.93 -11.89
CA SER A 476 -0.93 2.01 -12.85
C SER A 476 0.30 2.83 -12.47
N LEU A 477 1.26 2.93 -13.41
CA LEU A 477 2.33 3.92 -13.41
C LEU A 477 2.28 4.69 -14.74
N ARG A 478 3.21 5.59 -14.99
CA ARG A 478 3.23 6.40 -16.22
C ARG A 478 3.17 5.52 -17.50
N ASN A 479 3.91 4.42 -17.50
CA ASN A 479 4.06 3.50 -18.62
C ASN A 479 3.63 2.05 -18.29
N VAL A 480 2.82 1.87 -17.25
CA VAL A 480 2.34 0.56 -16.77
C VAL A 480 0.85 0.60 -16.53
N ILE A 481 0.14 -0.41 -17.04
CA ILE A 481 -1.24 -0.74 -16.63
C ILE A 481 -1.28 -2.22 -16.29
N ALA A 482 -1.87 -2.55 -15.14
CA ALA A 482 -2.04 -3.92 -14.68
C ALA A 482 -3.42 -4.15 -14.07
N LEU A 483 -3.86 -5.40 -14.10
CA LEU A 483 -5.03 -5.89 -13.40
C LEU A 483 -4.83 -7.38 -13.12
N SER A 484 -4.95 -7.76 -11.85
CA SER A 484 -4.90 -9.17 -11.44
C SER A 484 -5.98 -9.46 -10.42
N GLY A 485 -6.51 -10.67 -10.41
CA GLY A 485 -7.60 -11.03 -9.49
C GLY A 485 -8.29 -12.33 -9.87
N ILE A 486 -9.57 -12.43 -9.50
CA ILE A 486 -10.44 -13.57 -9.70
C ILE A 486 -11.59 -13.19 -10.64
N LEU A 487 -11.94 -14.12 -11.53
CA LEU A 487 -13.17 -14.12 -12.30
C LEU A 487 -14.09 -15.19 -11.72
N ASP A 488 -15.22 -14.78 -11.18
CA ASP A 488 -16.21 -15.64 -10.53
C ASP A 488 -17.54 -15.60 -11.30
N VAL A 489 -17.46 -15.80 -12.61
CA VAL A 489 -18.65 -15.91 -13.50
C VAL A 489 -19.32 -17.26 -13.31
N ASP A 490 -18.54 -18.30 -13.05
CA ASP A 490 -18.98 -19.63 -12.68
C ASP A 490 -18.37 -20.01 -11.32
N PRO A 491 -19.15 -20.02 -10.24
CA PRO A 491 -18.66 -20.35 -8.91
C PRO A 491 -18.08 -21.77 -8.79
N SER A 492 -18.51 -22.69 -9.65
CA SER A 492 -17.94 -24.05 -9.71
C SER A 492 -16.53 -24.06 -10.32
N ARG A 493 -16.20 -23.01 -11.09
CA ARG A 493 -14.95 -22.89 -11.83
C ARG A 493 -14.40 -21.45 -11.82
N PRO A 494 -14.02 -20.91 -10.64
CA PRO A 494 -13.41 -19.57 -10.57
C PRO A 494 -12.05 -19.59 -11.29
N LEU A 495 -11.73 -18.49 -12.00
CA LEU A 495 -10.45 -18.34 -12.65
C LEU A 495 -9.62 -17.25 -11.96
N ALA A 496 -8.35 -17.53 -11.75
CA ALA A 496 -7.36 -16.53 -11.38
C ALA A 496 -6.71 -15.94 -12.63
N PHE A 497 -6.50 -14.63 -12.68
CA PHE A 497 -5.95 -13.97 -13.85
C PHE A 497 -4.98 -12.85 -13.49
N SER A 498 -4.07 -12.58 -14.43
CA SER A 498 -3.21 -11.40 -14.43
C SER A 498 -3.03 -10.89 -15.86
N ILE A 499 -3.18 -9.58 -16.05
CA ILE A 499 -2.91 -8.89 -17.31
C ILE A 499 -2.10 -7.62 -17.02
N ILE A 500 -0.91 -7.52 -17.64
CA ILE A 500 0.06 -6.44 -17.43
C ILE A 500 0.50 -5.91 -18.78
N THR A 501 0.48 -4.59 -18.98
CA THR A 501 1.06 -3.93 -20.14
C THR A 501 2.12 -2.95 -19.70
N ASN A 502 3.36 -3.12 -20.18
CA ASN A 502 4.48 -2.22 -19.98
C ASN A 502 4.93 -1.62 -21.31
N THR A 503 5.32 -0.34 -21.32
CA THR A 503 5.80 0.36 -22.52
C THR A 503 6.99 1.26 -22.17
N ASP A 504 7.77 1.64 -23.19
CA ASP A 504 8.87 2.60 -23.03
C ASP A 504 8.40 4.06 -22.99
N LYS A 505 7.17 4.33 -23.39
CA LYS A 505 6.57 5.66 -23.48
C LYS A 505 5.29 5.73 -22.63
N PRO A 506 4.87 6.94 -22.22
CA PRO A 506 3.63 7.10 -21.48
C PRO A 506 2.44 6.47 -22.21
N LEU A 507 1.62 5.74 -21.44
CA LEU A 507 0.44 5.03 -21.94
C LEU A 507 -0.79 5.95 -22.02
N GLN A 508 -1.63 5.69 -23.02
CA GLN A 508 -3.02 6.17 -23.01
C GLN A 508 -3.85 5.29 -22.06
N LYS A 509 -3.70 5.53 -20.75
CA LYS A 509 -4.19 4.67 -19.66
C LYS A 509 -5.64 4.21 -19.86
N ARG A 510 -6.57 5.15 -20.21
CA ARG A 510 -7.98 4.82 -20.43
C ARG A 510 -8.20 3.78 -21.53
N GLN A 511 -7.48 3.91 -22.63
CA GLN A 511 -7.63 3.00 -23.77
C GLN A 511 -7.04 1.62 -23.48
N VAL A 512 -5.87 1.55 -22.80
CA VAL A 512 -5.27 0.28 -22.37
C VAL A 512 -6.15 -0.43 -21.34
N ARG A 513 -6.71 0.30 -20.37
CA ARG A 513 -7.69 -0.26 -19.42
C ARG A 513 -8.92 -0.83 -20.14
N ALA A 514 -9.41 -0.17 -21.20
CA ALA A 514 -10.52 -0.68 -22.00
C ALA A 514 -10.13 -1.96 -22.76
N ALA A 515 -8.92 -2.02 -23.33
CA ALA A 515 -8.43 -3.23 -24.00
C ALA A 515 -8.28 -4.40 -23.01
N HIS A 516 -7.75 -4.16 -21.81
CA HIS A 516 -7.72 -5.18 -20.74
C HIS A 516 -9.14 -5.67 -20.39
N ALA A 517 -10.12 -4.76 -20.31
CA ALA A 517 -11.50 -5.14 -20.03
C ALA A 517 -12.11 -6.00 -21.15
N GLN A 518 -11.76 -5.73 -22.39
CA GLN A 518 -12.20 -6.54 -23.54
C GLN A 518 -11.58 -7.95 -23.49
N VAL A 519 -10.30 -8.08 -23.15
CA VAL A 519 -9.66 -9.40 -22.97
C VAL A 519 -10.38 -10.20 -21.88
N ILE A 520 -10.65 -9.58 -20.73
CA ILE A 520 -11.40 -10.24 -19.65
C ILE A 520 -12.81 -10.64 -20.10
N ALA A 521 -13.50 -9.78 -20.84
CA ALA A 521 -14.83 -10.09 -21.38
C ALA A 521 -14.81 -11.30 -22.32
N GLU A 522 -13.78 -11.46 -23.16
CA GLU A 522 -13.65 -12.65 -24.03
C GLU A 522 -13.43 -13.93 -23.19
N VAL A 523 -12.64 -13.86 -22.10
CA VAL A 523 -12.48 -14.99 -21.18
C VAL A 523 -13.80 -15.33 -20.48
N CYS A 524 -14.58 -14.34 -20.05
CA CYS A 524 -15.90 -14.57 -19.46
C CYS A 524 -16.90 -15.19 -20.44
N LYS A 525 -16.89 -14.77 -21.71
CA LYS A 525 -17.70 -15.38 -22.77
C LYS A 525 -17.34 -16.84 -22.99
N TYR A 526 -16.05 -17.18 -22.96
CA TYR A 526 -15.60 -18.56 -23.03
C TYR A 526 -16.19 -19.37 -21.88
N LEU A 527 -16.07 -18.88 -20.63
CA LEU A 527 -16.66 -19.57 -19.47
C LEU A 527 -18.17 -19.78 -19.62
N ALA A 528 -18.91 -18.72 -19.98
CA ALA A 528 -20.36 -18.80 -20.14
C ALA A 528 -20.79 -19.83 -21.22
N LYS A 529 -20.00 -19.99 -22.30
CA LYS A 529 -20.27 -20.98 -23.35
C LYS A 529 -19.90 -22.41 -22.94
N THR A 530 -18.95 -22.58 -22.00
CA THR A 530 -18.43 -23.91 -21.58
C THR A 530 -18.98 -24.40 -20.25
N SER A 531 -19.61 -23.52 -19.46
CA SER A 531 -20.27 -23.88 -18.19
C SER A 531 -21.73 -24.25 -18.41
N HIS A 532 -22.15 -25.41 -17.89
CA HIS A 532 -23.51 -25.93 -18.05
C HIS A 532 -24.53 -25.38 -17.05
N ALA A 533 -24.13 -24.49 -16.13
CA ALA A 533 -25.03 -23.83 -15.21
C ALA A 533 -24.45 -22.50 -14.70
N ILE A 534 -25.04 -21.39 -15.11
CA ILE A 534 -24.84 -20.11 -14.44
C ILE A 534 -25.87 -20.04 -13.31
N SER A 535 -25.48 -20.38 -12.11
CA SER A 535 -26.29 -20.13 -10.91
C SER A 535 -25.81 -18.81 -10.30
N ALA A 536 -26.64 -17.79 -10.36
CA ALA A 536 -26.35 -16.51 -9.69
C ALA A 536 -26.27 -16.76 -8.18
N ILE A 537 -25.08 -16.68 -7.61
CA ILE A 537 -24.94 -16.61 -6.14
C ILE A 537 -25.37 -15.21 -5.70
N PRO A 538 -26.27 -15.08 -4.72
CA PRO A 538 -26.53 -13.81 -4.11
C PRO A 538 -25.22 -13.26 -3.53
N LEU A 539 -24.78 -12.10 -4.01
CA LEU A 539 -23.66 -11.37 -3.41
C LEU A 539 -23.95 -11.14 -1.92
N PRO A 540 -22.97 -11.32 -1.03
CA PRO A 540 -23.13 -10.87 0.34
C PRO A 540 -23.52 -9.40 0.30
N THR A 541 -24.61 -9.07 1.01
CA THR A 541 -25.09 -7.68 1.12
C THR A 541 -23.90 -6.82 1.55
N PRO A 542 -23.53 -5.78 0.80
CA PRO A 542 -22.43 -4.92 1.23
C PRO A 542 -22.78 -4.35 2.59
N ALA A 543 -21.87 -4.47 3.54
CA ALA A 543 -21.96 -3.74 4.79
C ALA A 543 -22.21 -2.26 4.45
N PRO A 544 -23.05 -1.53 5.22
CA PRO A 544 -23.30 -0.12 4.97
C PRO A 544 -21.94 0.57 4.86
N ALA A 545 -21.76 1.26 3.73
CA ALA A 545 -20.52 1.97 3.46
C ALA A 545 -20.25 2.92 4.64
N PRO A 546 -19.06 2.91 5.22
CA PRO A 546 -18.67 3.96 6.13
C PRO A 546 -18.86 5.29 5.40
N THR A 547 -19.47 6.26 6.06
CA THR A 547 -19.69 7.61 5.52
C THR A 547 -18.41 8.06 4.82
N PRO A 548 -18.47 8.52 3.57
CA PRO A 548 -17.27 8.93 2.85
C PRO A 548 -16.62 10.07 3.63
N ILE A 549 -15.51 9.81 4.28
CA ILE A 549 -14.53 10.86 4.49
C ILE A 549 -14.01 11.11 3.07
N ASP A 550 -14.30 12.26 2.50
CA ASP A 550 -13.71 12.70 1.23
C ASP A 550 -12.19 12.80 1.39
N ILE A 551 -11.54 11.64 1.38
CA ILE A 551 -10.12 11.56 1.10
C ILE A 551 -10.06 11.74 -0.41
N VAL A 552 -9.65 12.94 -0.82
CA VAL A 552 -9.30 13.26 -2.20
C VAL A 552 -8.42 12.12 -2.71
N SER A 553 -9.00 11.24 -3.51
CA SER A 553 -8.23 10.27 -4.28
C SER A 553 -7.27 11.08 -5.13
N GLU A 554 -5.97 10.79 -5.09
CA GLU A 554 -4.97 11.30 -6.02
C GLU A 554 -5.23 10.83 -7.47
N GLU A 555 -6.46 10.84 -7.91
CA GLU A 555 -6.89 10.85 -9.30
C GLU A 555 -7.34 12.27 -9.70
N ALA A 556 -6.67 13.30 -9.16
CA ALA A 556 -6.72 14.62 -9.76
C ALA A 556 -6.06 14.52 -11.14
N GLU A 557 -6.81 14.88 -12.14
CA GLU A 557 -6.40 14.99 -13.54
C GLU A 557 -5.02 15.66 -13.63
N GLU A 558 -3.99 14.88 -14.01
CA GLU A 558 -2.73 15.41 -14.49
C GLU A 558 -2.95 16.11 -15.84
N THR A 559 -3.46 17.32 -15.81
CA THR A 559 -3.33 18.29 -16.90
C THR A 559 -2.55 19.49 -16.37
N GLY A 560 -1.23 19.36 -16.30
CA GLY A 560 -0.29 20.40 -15.98
C GLY A 560 1.14 19.92 -16.19
N PRO A 561 2.09 20.81 -16.54
CA PRO A 561 3.48 20.41 -16.72
C PRO A 561 4.03 19.84 -15.41
N GLU A 562 4.86 18.81 -15.56
CA GLU A 562 5.60 18.13 -14.52
C GLU A 562 6.13 19.12 -13.48
N SER A 563 5.48 19.21 -12.32
CA SER A 563 6.17 19.63 -11.13
C SER A 563 6.91 18.41 -10.61
N GLU A 564 8.20 18.55 -10.40
CA GLU A 564 9.06 17.61 -9.68
C GLU A 564 8.35 17.08 -8.43
N PRO A 565 8.68 15.85 -7.97
CA PRO A 565 8.04 15.30 -6.78
C PRO A 565 8.16 16.33 -5.67
N GLU A 566 7.01 16.74 -5.13
CA GLU A 566 6.93 17.68 -4.01
C GLU A 566 7.97 17.29 -2.98
N GLN A 567 8.99 18.12 -2.88
CA GLN A 567 10.00 18.00 -1.84
C GLN A 567 9.24 18.04 -0.52
N ALA A 568 9.14 16.89 0.14
CA ALA A 568 8.92 16.88 1.56
C ALA A 568 9.94 17.88 2.10
N LEU A 569 9.50 18.97 2.73
CA LEU A 569 10.38 19.97 3.32
C LEU A 569 11.29 19.24 4.32
N ASP A 570 12.47 18.88 3.83
CA ASP A 570 13.53 18.26 4.59
C ASP A 570 14.14 19.33 5.49
N VAL A 571 13.57 19.49 6.67
CA VAL A 571 14.25 20.22 7.73
C VAL A 571 15.22 19.22 8.36
N GLU A 572 16.40 19.10 7.76
CA GLU A 572 17.54 18.48 8.44
C GLU A 572 17.87 19.31 9.67
N THR A 573 17.72 18.71 10.84
CA THR A 573 18.43 19.20 12.02
C THR A 573 19.91 18.96 11.77
N ALA A 574 20.65 20.02 11.48
CA ALA A 574 22.10 20.00 11.56
C ALA A 574 22.50 19.62 13.00
N ASN A 575 22.76 18.34 13.22
CA ASN A 575 23.59 17.91 14.34
C ASN A 575 25.01 17.80 13.79
N HIS A 576 25.79 18.87 13.98
CA HIS A 576 27.23 18.79 14.08
C HIS A 576 27.65 19.57 15.30
N GLU A 577 28.34 18.80 16.17
CA GLU A 577 29.06 18.98 17.43
C GLU A 577 28.30 18.69 18.69
#